data_a9587e86bbbb1c767c8ff4a3c24cd152
#
_entry.id   a9587e86bbbb1c767c8ff4a3c24cd152
#
_cell.length_a   1.000
_cell.length_b   1.000
_cell.length_c   1.000
_cell.angle_alpha   90.00
_cell.angle_beta   90.00
_cell.angle_gamma   90.00
#
_symmetry.space_group_name_H-M   'P 1'
#
loop_
_entity.id
_entity.type
_entity.pdbx_description
1 polymer ?
#
loop_
_entity_poly.entity_id
_entity_poly.type
_entity_poly.pdbx_seq_one_letter_code
_entity_poly.pdbx_strand_id
1 'polypeptide(L)'
;MSLKIGRNDPCWCGSGKKYKKCHEAFDEKMEIMKQKGYAVIDHDLIKTPEQIAKIKESCKINIAVLDYVEEHIKPGVSTEEIDRWVHEETVRHGGIPAPLNYEGFPKSVCTSVNEVVCHGIPDEEQILKEGDIINVDVSTIYNGYYSDSSRMFCIGKVSPEKEKLVKVTKECVEIGISQVKPWTPIGNMGSAVHKHAVENGYSVVREIGGHGVGVEFHEDPWVSFVSEENTGVLMVPGMMFTIEPMVNMGSDEIYTDEIDEWTVRTAVSYTHLRAHETSQDL
;
A
#
# COMPACT_ATOMS: atom_id res chain seq x y z
N MET A 1 -9.87 24.99 -4.16
CA MET A 1 -10.79 26.18 -4.00
C MET A 1 -11.35 26.19 -2.58
N SER A 2 -11.36 27.34 -1.89
CA SER A 2 -12.02 27.44 -0.56
C SER A 2 -13.51 27.17 -0.74
N LEU A 3 -14.02 26.13 -0.05
CA LEU A 3 -15.45 25.83 0.02
C LEU A 3 -16.17 27.00 0.72
N LYS A 4 -16.94 27.77 -0.03
CA LYS A 4 -17.83 28.80 0.56
C LYS A 4 -19.10 28.14 1.12
N ILE A 5 -18.97 27.44 2.26
CA ILE A 5 -20.09 26.82 2.96
C ILE A 5 -20.51 27.69 4.14
N GLY A 6 -21.80 27.95 4.28
CA GLY A 6 -22.32 28.71 5.40
C GLY A 6 -22.38 27.89 6.69
N ARG A 7 -22.15 28.50 7.85
CA ARG A 7 -22.14 27.82 9.15
C ARG A 7 -23.39 26.97 9.44
N ASN A 8 -24.54 27.34 8.88
CA ASN A 8 -25.81 26.63 9.07
C ASN A 8 -26.16 25.66 7.95
N ASP A 9 -25.37 25.64 6.87
CA ASP A 9 -25.59 24.75 5.73
C ASP A 9 -25.28 23.29 6.11
N PRO A 10 -25.77 22.29 5.36
CA PRO A 10 -25.32 20.90 5.49
C PRO A 10 -23.81 20.79 5.31
N CYS A 11 -23.18 19.97 6.15
CA CYS A 11 -21.74 19.74 6.06
C CYS A 11 -21.36 19.04 4.74
N TRP A 12 -20.22 19.41 4.17
CA TRP A 12 -19.70 18.82 2.95
C TRP A 12 -19.49 17.28 3.03
N CYS A 13 -19.31 16.74 4.23
CA CYS A 13 -19.11 15.29 4.44
C CYS A 13 -20.39 14.44 4.26
N GLY A 14 -21.52 15.03 3.90
CA GLY A 14 -22.78 14.29 3.70
C GLY A 14 -23.49 13.79 4.97
N SER A 15 -22.98 14.11 6.17
CA SER A 15 -23.54 13.63 7.45
C SER A 15 -24.92 14.19 7.80
N GLY A 16 -25.45 15.16 7.02
CA GLY A 16 -26.69 15.88 7.31
C GLY A 16 -26.60 16.86 8.50
N LYS A 17 -25.49 16.90 9.22
CA LYS A 17 -25.27 17.87 10.31
C LYS A 17 -24.96 19.26 9.74
N LYS A 18 -25.30 20.32 10.51
CA LYS A 18 -24.88 21.67 10.16
C LYS A 18 -23.34 21.75 10.20
N TYR A 19 -22.72 22.44 9.23
CA TYR A 19 -21.28 22.61 9.11
C TYR A 19 -20.62 23.03 10.41
N LYS A 20 -21.15 24.05 11.10
CA LYS A 20 -20.66 24.52 12.40
C LYS A 20 -20.64 23.48 13.53
N LYS A 21 -21.37 22.39 13.38
CA LYS A 21 -21.46 21.28 14.34
C LYS A 21 -20.76 20.02 13.84
N CYS A 22 -20.05 20.13 12.72
CA CYS A 22 -19.40 19.01 12.07
C CYS A 22 -17.93 19.33 11.76
N HIS A 23 -17.64 19.95 10.63
CA HIS A 23 -16.27 20.14 10.16
C HIS A 23 -15.75 21.58 10.17
N GLU A 24 -16.51 22.57 10.67
CA GLU A 24 -16.03 23.98 10.73
C GLU A 24 -14.67 24.08 11.46
N ALA A 25 -14.56 23.53 12.65
CA ALA A 25 -13.30 23.57 13.42
C ALA A 25 -12.15 22.78 12.78
N PHE A 26 -12.48 21.73 12.01
CA PHE A 26 -11.51 20.96 11.23
C PHE A 26 -10.97 21.80 10.07
N ASP A 27 -11.86 22.43 9.31
CA ASP A 27 -11.50 23.27 8.17
C ASP A 27 -10.76 24.55 8.60
N GLU A 28 -11.15 25.16 9.71
CA GLU A 28 -10.40 26.26 10.32
C GLU A 28 -8.97 25.85 10.68
N LYS A 29 -8.78 24.64 11.21
CA LYS A 29 -7.45 24.11 11.51
C LYS A 29 -6.66 23.83 10.23
N MET A 30 -7.27 23.24 9.20
CA MET A 30 -6.67 23.06 7.88
C MET A 30 -6.15 24.40 7.32
N GLU A 31 -6.99 25.44 7.36
CA GLU A 31 -6.63 26.77 6.87
C GLU A 31 -5.47 27.39 7.66
N ILE A 32 -5.49 27.27 9.00
CA ILE A 32 -4.39 27.72 9.87
C ILE A 32 -3.08 26.99 9.50
N MET A 33 -3.13 25.69 9.25
CA MET A 33 -1.93 24.92 8.90
C MET A 33 -1.42 25.30 7.51
N LYS A 34 -2.32 25.56 6.56
CA LYS A 34 -1.98 26.08 5.24
C LYS A 34 -1.30 27.45 5.29
N GLN A 35 -1.82 28.34 6.16
CA GLN A 35 -1.20 29.67 6.39
C GLN A 35 0.19 29.57 7.04
N LYS A 36 0.46 28.50 7.78
CA LYS A 36 1.79 28.18 8.32
C LYS A 36 2.76 27.56 7.29
N GLY A 37 2.31 27.35 6.06
CA GLY A 37 3.10 26.82 4.97
C GLY A 37 3.06 25.28 4.81
N TYR A 38 2.20 24.60 5.55
CA TYR A 38 2.03 23.15 5.35
C TYR A 38 1.15 22.85 4.14
N ALA A 39 1.49 21.80 3.40
CA ALA A 39 0.62 21.23 2.39
C ALA A 39 -0.53 20.46 3.08
N VAL A 40 -1.74 20.64 2.58
CA VAL A 40 -2.94 19.93 3.04
C VAL A 40 -3.67 19.32 1.86
N ILE A 41 -4.35 18.20 2.07
CA ILE A 41 -5.14 17.52 1.04
C ILE A 41 -6.46 18.22 0.77
N ASP A 42 -7.08 17.91 -0.35
CA ASP A 42 -8.43 18.35 -0.69
C ASP A 42 -9.50 17.53 0.06
N HIS A 43 -10.71 18.10 0.21
CA HIS A 43 -11.78 17.49 1.01
C HIS A 43 -12.31 16.16 0.45
N ASP A 44 -12.24 15.96 -0.87
CA ASP A 44 -12.67 14.74 -1.56
C ASP A 44 -11.78 13.52 -1.22
N LEU A 45 -10.56 13.77 -0.77
CA LEU A 45 -9.64 12.74 -0.27
C LEU A 45 -9.89 12.36 1.22
N ILE A 46 -10.75 13.12 1.92
CA ILE A 46 -11.10 12.86 3.31
C ILE A 46 -12.31 11.94 3.36
N LYS A 47 -12.10 10.69 3.77
CA LYS A 47 -13.15 9.69 3.85
C LYS A 47 -14.10 9.95 5.02
N THR A 48 -15.38 9.80 4.75
CA THR A 48 -16.40 9.83 5.81
C THR A 48 -16.34 8.56 6.66
N PRO A 49 -16.87 8.58 7.90
CA PRO A 49 -16.93 7.37 8.73
C PRO A 49 -17.66 6.19 8.04
N GLU A 50 -18.65 6.49 7.19
CA GLU A 50 -19.37 5.45 6.42
C GLU A 50 -18.46 4.84 5.34
N GLN A 51 -17.71 5.66 4.60
CA GLN A 51 -16.75 5.19 3.61
C GLN A 51 -15.65 4.35 4.26
N ILE A 52 -15.08 4.83 5.39
CA ILE A 52 -14.07 4.08 6.15
C ILE A 52 -14.60 2.72 6.59
N ALA A 53 -15.85 2.65 7.09
CA ALA A 53 -16.45 1.38 7.49
C ALA A 53 -16.56 0.40 6.30
N LYS A 54 -16.93 0.88 5.11
CA LYS A 54 -17.04 0.06 3.89
C LYS A 54 -15.68 -0.37 3.35
N ILE A 55 -14.68 0.51 3.39
CA ILE A 55 -13.30 0.17 3.03
C ILE A 55 -12.77 -0.93 3.96
N LYS A 56 -13.03 -0.84 5.26
CA LYS A 56 -12.68 -1.90 6.22
C LYS A 56 -13.37 -3.24 5.95
N GLU A 57 -14.56 -3.24 5.37
CA GLU A 57 -15.19 -4.49 4.90
C GLU A 57 -14.41 -5.09 3.73
N SER A 58 -13.95 -4.28 2.78
CA SER A 58 -13.08 -4.73 1.69
C SER A 58 -11.74 -5.27 2.22
N CYS A 59 -11.11 -4.58 3.17
CA CYS A 59 -9.86 -5.05 3.80
C CYS A 59 -9.98 -6.44 4.43
N LYS A 60 -11.13 -6.78 5.02
CA LYS A 60 -11.35 -8.12 5.59
C LYS A 60 -11.31 -9.22 4.53
N ILE A 61 -11.70 -8.91 3.30
CA ILE A 61 -11.60 -9.86 2.18
C ILE A 61 -10.13 -10.07 1.85
N ASN A 62 -9.33 -9.02 1.72
CA ASN A 62 -7.90 -9.13 1.46
C ASN A 62 -7.21 -10.00 2.51
N ILE A 63 -7.50 -9.76 3.80
CA ILE A 63 -6.93 -10.56 4.89
C ILE A 63 -7.30 -12.04 4.73
N ALA A 64 -8.59 -12.34 4.50
CA ALA A 64 -9.04 -13.72 4.33
C ALA A 64 -8.40 -14.41 3.10
N VAL A 65 -8.20 -13.66 2.00
CA VAL A 65 -7.52 -14.17 0.80
C VAL A 65 -6.04 -14.43 1.08
N LEU A 66 -5.35 -13.50 1.75
CA LEU A 66 -3.94 -13.69 2.12
C LEU A 66 -3.75 -14.84 3.12
N ASP A 67 -4.67 -15.04 4.05
CA ASP A 67 -4.66 -16.18 4.97
C ASP A 67 -4.84 -17.51 4.21
N TYR A 68 -5.74 -17.52 3.21
CA TYR A 68 -5.90 -18.70 2.35
C TYR A 68 -4.63 -19.00 1.55
N VAL A 69 -3.97 -17.97 0.99
CA VAL A 69 -2.68 -18.13 0.30
C VAL A 69 -1.63 -18.69 1.27
N GLU A 70 -1.54 -18.18 2.51
CA GLU A 70 -0.59 -18.66 3.53
C GLU A 70 -0.74 -20.15 3.83
N GLU A 71 -1.97 -20.66 3.88
CA GLU A 71 -2.24 -22.07 4.14
C GLU A 71 -1.83 -23.00 2.98
N HIS A 72 -1.73 -22.48 1.75
CA HIS A 72 -1.55 -23.29 0.54
C HIS A 72 -0.21 -23.10 -0.15
N ILE A 73 0.45 -21.96 0.07
CA ILE A 73 1.71 -21.60 -0.62
C ILE A 73 2.87 -22.51 -0.15
N LYS A 74 3.59 -23.09 -1.09
CA LYS A 74 4.71 -24.01 -0.82
C LYS A 74 5.58 -24.19 -2.06
N PRO A 75 6.76 -24.80 -1.94
CA PRO A 75 7.56 -25.19 -3.12
C PRO A 75 6.74 -26.04 -4.09
N GLY A 76 6.87 -25.77 -5.39
CA GLY A 76 6.16 -26.45 -6.47
C GLY A 76 4.87 -25.79 -6.95
N VAL A 77 4.38 -24.78 -6.23
CA VAL A 77 3.22 -23.96 -6.66
C VAL A 77 3.68 -22.96 -7.71
N SER A 78 2.92 -22.77 -8.78
CA SER A 78 3.14 -21.69 -9.74
C SER A 78 2.52 -20.37 -9.27
N THR A 79 3.03 -19.24 -9.76
CA THR A 79 2.42 -17.96 -9.45
C THR A 79 1.04 -17.83 -10.12
N GLU A 80 0.78 -18.49 -11.25
CA GLU A 80 -0.54 -18.62 -11.86
C GLU A 80 -1.54 -19.34 -10.95
N GLU A 81 -1.08 -20.36 -10.21
CA GLU A 81 -1.94 -21.04 -9.24
C GLU A 81 -2.34 -20.10 -8.08
N ILE A 82 -1.43 -19.22 -7.65
CA ILE A 82 -1.73 -18.17 -6.67
C ILE A 82 -2.75 -17.18 -7.23
N ASP A 83 -2.64 -16.75 -8.48
CA ASP A 83 -3.63 -15.89 -9.14
C ASP A 83 -5.02 -16.52 -9.11
N ARG A 84 -5.12 -17.81 -9.47
CA ARG A 84 -6.37 -18.55 -9.42
C ARG A 84 -6.97 -18.55 -8.01
N TRP A 85 -6.18 -18.84 -6.99
CA TRP A 85 -6.63 -18.85 -5.59
C TRP A 85 -7.14 -17.47 -5.16
N VAL A 86 -6.37 -16.42 -5.43
CA VAL A 86 -6.75 -15.05 -5.10
C VAL A 86 -8.04 -14.67 -5.81
N HIS A 87 -8.17 -14.99 -7.10
CA HIS A 87 -9.40 -14.72 -7.85
C HIS A 87 -10.61 -15.43 -7.23
N GLU A 88 -10.50 -16.76 -7.06
CA GLU A 88 -11.61 -17.61 -6.56
C GLU A 88 -12.02 -17.20 -5.14
N GLU A 89 -11.06 -16.95 -4.25
CA GLU A 89 -11.34 -16.55 -2.86
C GLU A 89 -11.93 -15.14 -2.78
N THR A 90 -11.42 -14.18 -3.55
CA THR A 90 -11.99 -12.83 -3.62
C THR A 90 -13.45 -12.87 -4.05
N VAL A 91 -13.74 -13.62 -5.12
CA VAL A 91 -15.13 -13.79 -5.65
C VAL A 91 -15.99 -14.56 -4.64
N ARG A 92 -15.47 -15.59 -3.98
CA ARG A 92 -16.19 -16.34 -2.94
C ARG A 92 -16.64 -15.45 -1.78
N HIS A 93 -15.85 -14.44 -1.44
CA HIS A 93 -16.19 -13.44 -0.43
C HIS A 93 -17.06 -12.29 -0.97
N GLY A 94 -17.45 -12.32 -2.24
CA GLY A 94 -18.30 -11.31 -2.89
C GLY A 94 -17.55 -10.06 -3.36
N GLY A 95 -16.22 -10.10 -3.33
CA GLY A 95 -15.35 -9.05 -3.88
C GLY A 95 -15.06 -9.22 -5.37
N ILE A 96 -14.39 -8.24 -5.93
CA ILE A 96 -13.85 -8.25 -7.30
C ILE A 96 -12.35 -7.96 -7.17
N PRO A 97 -11.45 -8.77 -7.76
CA PRO A 97 -10.03 -8.45 -7.79
C PRO A 97 -9.79 -7.11 -8.49
N ALA A 98 -9.22 -6.15 -7.78
CA ALA A 98 -9.03 -4.80 -8.30
C ALA A 98 -7.96 -4.70 -9.41
N PRO A 99 -6.86 -5.48 -9.39
CA PRO A 99 -5.85 -5.41 -10.42
C PRO A 99 -6.33 -5.91 -11.80
N LEU A 100 -7.29 -6.83 -11.84
CA LEU A 100 -7.73 -7.46 -13.08
C LEU A 100 -8.32 -6.44 -14.07
N ASN A 101 -7.65 -6.27 -15.20
CA ASN A 101 -7.94 -5.28 -16.24
C ASN A 101 -7.73 -3.80 -15.83
N TYR A 102 -7.18 -3.54 -14.65
CA TYR A 102 -6.79 -2.18 -14.28
C TYR A 102 -5.65 -1.70 -15.16
N GLU A 103 -5.88 -0.65 -15.94
CA GLU A 103 -4.92 -0.12 -16.94
C GLU A 103 -4.32 -1.17 -17.89
N GLY A 104 -5.00 -2.31 -18.05
CA GLY A 104 -4.56 -3.41 -18.89
C GLY A 104 -3.80 -4.53 -18.17
N PHE A 105 -3.64 -4.47 -16.84
CA PHE A 105 -3.03 -5.56 -16.08
C PHE A 105 -3.84 -6.86 -16.22
N PRO A 106 -3.21 -8.00 -16.59
CA PRO A 106 -3.95 -9.18 -17.06
C PRO A 106 -4.42 -10.14 -15.96
N LYS A 107 -4.04 -9.94 -14.71
CA LYS A 107 -4.19 -10.89 -13.60
C LYS A 107 -4.93 -10.28 -12.40
N SER A 108 -5.34 -11.13 -11.47
CA SER A 108 -6.12 -10.75 -10.27
C SER A 108 -5.25 -10.35 -9.08
N VAL A 109 -3.95 -10.56 -9.16
CA VAL A 109 -2.97 -10.34 -8.09
C VAL A 109 -1.61 -10.01 -8.70
N CYS A 110 -0.77 -9.25 -7.99
CA CYS A 110 0.64 -9.17 -8.32
C CYS A 110 1.43 -10.18 -7.49
N THR A 111 2.36 -10.91 -8.14
CA THR A 111 3.24 -11.89 -7.50
C THR A 111 4.69 -11.54 -7.78
N SER A 112 5.42 -11.11 -6.75
CA SER A 112 6.78 -10.59 -6.91
C SER A 112 7.78 -11.51 -6.21
N VAL A 113 8.50 -12.33 -7.00
CA VAL A 113 9.42 -13.35 -6.52
C VAL A 113 10.85 -12.82 -6.55
N ASN A 114 11.58 -12.95 -5.45
CA ASN A 114 13.00 -12.62 -5.27
C ASN A 114 13.37 -11.20 -5.76
N GLU A 115 13.96 -11.06 -6.96
CA GLU A 115 14.41 -9.78 -7.55
C GLU A 115 13.27 -8.94 -8.16
N VAL A 116 12.08 -9.47 -8.25
CA VAL A 116 10.91 -8.69 -8.70
C VAL A 116 10.49 -7.73 -7.60
N VAL A 117 10.50 -6.44 -7.92
CA VAL A 117 10.21 -5.34 -6.98
C VAL A 117 8.71 -5.21 -6.72
N CYS A 118 7.90 -5.13 -7.74
CA CYS A 118 6.44 -5.12 -7.67
C CYS A 118 5.84 -5.44 -9.03
N HIS A 119 4.52 -5.53 -9.07
CA HIS A 119 3.71 -5.74 -10.28
C HIS A 119 4.10 -6.98 -11.09
N GLY A 120 4.74 -7.97 -10.45
CA GLY A 120 5.04 -9.24 -11.12
C GLY A 120 3.76 -9.92 -11.60
N ILE A 121 3.70 -10.24 -12.90
CA ILE A 121 2.56 -10.89 -13.51
C ILE A 121 2.62 -12.39 -13.21
N PRO A 122 1.58 -12.99 -12.64
CA PRO A 122 1.48 -14.44 -12.45
C PRO A 122 1.67 -15.23 -13.76
N ASP A 123 2.45 -16.33 -13.68
CA ASP A 123 2.83 -17.17 -14.81
C ASP A 123 2.87 -18.66 -14.42
N GLU A 124 2.42 -19.53 -15.32
CA GLU A 124 2.44 -21.00 -15.14
C GLU A 124 3.87 -21.56 -15.05
N GLU A 125 4.84 -20.91 -15.71
CA GLU A 125 6.24 -21.33 -15.73
C GLU A 125 7.03 -20.84 -14.51
N GLN A 126 6.52 -19.83 -13.80
CA GLN A 126 7.12 -19.29 -12.57
C GLN A 126 6.75 -20.18 -11.38
N ILE A 127 7.47 -21.29 -11.23
CA ILE A 127 7.28 -22.25 -10.13
C ILE A 127 8.12 -21.85 -8.92
N LEU A 128 7.48 -21.72 -7.75
CA LEU A 128 8.15 -21.43 -6.49
C LEU A 128 9.07 -22.58 -6.05
N LYS A 129 10.24 -22.23 -5.57
CA LYS A 129 11.27 -23.17 -5.12
C LYS A 129 11.57 -22.95 -3.65
N GLU A 130 12.08 -23.99 -3.01
CA GLU A 130 12.64 -23.85 -1.66
C GLU A 130 13.73 -22.77 -1.65
N GLY A 131 13.62 -21.85 -0.70
CA GLY A 131 14.53 -20.71 -0.58
C GLY A 131 14.07 -19.44 -1.29
N ASP A 132 12.95 -19.45 -2.01
CA ASP A 132 12.37 -18.23 -2.56
C ASP A 132 11.67 -17.39 -1.48
N ILE A 133 11.62 -16.09 -1.72
CA ILE A 133 10.71 -15.16 -1.04
C ILE A 133 9.77 -14.59 -2.10
N ILE A 134 8.52 -14.39 -1.74
CA ILE A 134 7.51 -13.85 -2.65
C ILE A 134 6.63 -12.84 -1.90
N ASN A 135 6.35 -11.72 -2.53
CA ASN A 135 5.26 -10.85 -2.16
C ASN A 135 4.01 -11.25 -2.96
N VAL A 136 2.89 -11.39 -2.27
CA VAL A 136 1.56 -11.55 -2.86
C VAL A 136 0.74 -10.33 -2.50
N ASP A 137 0.34 -9.57 -3.52
CA ASP A 137 -0.28 -8.26 -3.37
C ASP A 137 -1.71 -8.29 -3.86
N VAL A 138 -2.63 -8.26 -2.90
CA VAL A 138 -4.06 -8.48 -3.08
C VAL A 138 -4.82 -7.18 -2.90
N SER A 139 -5.53 -6.77 -3.93
CA SER A 139 -6.41 -5.61 -3.88
C SER A 139 -7.82 -6.00 -4.30
N THR A 140 -8.81 -5.52 -3.55
CA THR A 140 -10.21 -5.93 -3.72
C THR A 140 -11.13 -4.72 -3.86
N ILE A 141 -12.11 -4.83 -4.76
CA ILE A 141 -13.27 -3.95 -4.82
C ILE A 141 -14.43 -4.67 -4.11
N TYR A 142 -14.97 -4.06 -3.07
CA TYR A 142 -16.17 -4.55 -2.40
C TYR A 142 -17.19 -3.44 -2.19
N ASN A 143 -18.41 -3.63 -2.72
CA ASN A 143 -19.47 -2.60 -2.69
C ASN A 143 -19.02 -1.22 -3.22
N GLY A 144 -18.11 -1.20 -4.20
CA GLY A 144 -17.58 0.02 -4.81
C GLY A 144 -16.46 0.70 -4.01
N TYR A 145 -15.88 0.02 -3.03
CA TYR A 145 -14.75 0.51 -2.23
C TYR A 145 -13.54 -0.40 -2.39
N TYR A 146 -12.38 0.23 -2.49
CA TYR A 146 -11.09 -0.44 -2.71
C TYR A 146 -10.36 -0.69 -1.41
N SER A 147 -9.68 -1.82 -1.35
CA SER A 147 -8.68 -2.14 -0.34
C SER A 147 -7.43 -2.70 -1.02
N ASP A 148 -6.30 -2.52 -0.37
CA ASP A 148 -5.00 -2.93 -0.86
C ASP A 148 -4.17 -3.47 0.31
N SER A 149 -3.62 -4.67 0.15
CA SER A 149 -2.82 -5.33 1.19
C SER A 149 -1.90 -6.38 0.60
N SER A 150 -0.66 -6.42 1.03
CA SER A 150 0.27 -7.45 0.61
C SER A 150 0.93 -8.18 1.77
N ARG A 151 1.44 -9.37 1.49
CA ARG A 151 2.17 -10.17 2.47
C ARG A 151 3.38 -10.85 1.83
N MET A 152 4.50 -10.84 2.57
CA MET A 152 5.69 -11.61 2.21
C MET A 152 5.58 -13.05 2.71
N PHE A 153 5.95 -13.99 1.86
CA PHE A 153 6.05 -15.41 2.20
C PHE A 153 7.47 -15.92 1.96
N CYS A 154 7.99 -16.67 2.93
CA CYS A 154 9.22 -17.44 2.79
C CYS A 154 8.87 -18.86 2.35
N ILE A 155 9.38 -19.31 1.21
CA ILE A 155 9.04 -20.60 0.64
C ILE A 155 10.02 -21.67 1.14
N GLY A 156 9.53 -22.50 2.06
CA GLY A 156 10.38 -23.47 2.76
C GLY A 156 11.49 -22.79 3.59
N LYS A 157 12.69 -23.35 3.56
CA LYS A 157 13.83 -22.79 4.29
C LYS A 157 14.58 -21.78 3.43
N VAL A 158 14.48 -20.52 3.77
CA VAL A 158 15.22 -19.42 3.13
C VAL A 158 16.58 -19.18 3.78
N SER A 159 17.46 -18.45 3.10
CA SER A 159 18.75 -18.05 3.69
C SER A 159 18.56 -17.02 4.80
N PRO A 160 19.50 -16.94 5.76
CA PRO A 160 19.43 -15.94 6.85
C PRO A 160 19.36 -14.49 6.35
N GLU A 161 19.95 -14.21 5.19
CA GLU A 161 19.92 -12.88 4.57
C GLU A 161 18.50 -12.54 4.08
N LYS A 162 17.81 -13.49 3.43
CA LYS A 162 16.41 -13.34 2.99
C LYS A 162 15.46 -13.20 4.19
N GLU A 163 15.64 -14.05 5.21
CA GLU A 163 14.86 -13.98 6.45
C GLU A 163 15.02 -12.61 7.12
N LYS A 164 16.26 -12.10 7.21
CA LYS A 164 16.54 -10.77 7.74
C LYS A 164 15.89 -9.67 6.90
N LEU A 165 15.95 -9.76 5.56
CA LEU A 165 15.32 -8.78 4.67
C LEU A 165 13.81 -8.71 4.91
N VAL A 166 13.12 -9.85 4.89
CA VAL A 166 11.66 -9.92 5.13
C VAL A 166 11.31 -9.34 6.49
N LYS A 167 12.07 -9.70 7.52
CA LYS A 167 11.87 -9.17 8.89
C LYS A 167 12.02 -7.65 8.95
N VAL A 168 13.12 -7.10 8.39
CA VAL A 168 13.37 -5.66 8.41
C VAL A 168 12.32 -4.90 7.61
N THR A 169 11.84 -5.47 6.49
CA THR A 169 10.76 -4.86 5.71
C THR A 169 9.46 -4.79 6.52
N LYS A 170 9.11 -5.84 7.24
CA LYS A 170 7.97 -5.83 8.15
C LYS A 170 8.14 -4.78 9.26
N GLU A 171 9.32 -4.69 9.85
CA GLU A 171 9.64 -3.64 10.84
C GLU A 171 9.49 -2.24 10.23
N CYS A 172 9.86 -2.03 8.96
CA CYS A 172 9.64 -0.77 8.25
C CYS A 172 8.14 -0.40 8.18
N VAL A 173 7.27 -1.36 7.88
CA VAL A 173 5.81 -1.14 7.88
C VAL A 173 5.32 -0.77 9.28
N GLU A 174 5.71 -1.52 10.31
CA GLU A 174 5.33 -1.26 11.71
C GLU A 174 5.81 0.13 12.17
N ILE A 175 7.03 0.53 11.79
CA ILE A 175 7.56 1.88 12.04
C ILE A 175 6.71 2.92 11.31
N GLY A 176 6.40 2.69 10.02
CA GLY A 176 5.54 3.57 9.25
C GLY A 176 4.20 3.80 9.95
N ILE A 177 3.52 2.75 10.36
CA ILE A 177 2.26 2.81 11.11
C ILE A 177 2.42 3.62 12.40
N SER A 178 3.49 3.42 13.15
CA SER A 178 3.75 4.13 14.41
C SER A 178 3.91 5.65 14.26
N GLN A 179 4.28 6.10 13.07
CA GLN A 179 4.44 7.53 12.73
C GLN A 179 3.15 8.19 12.26
N VAL A 180 2.09 7.42 11.99
CA VAL A 180 0.81 8.00 11.58
C VAL A 180 0.16 8.71 12.77
N LYS A 181 0.23 10.04 12.72
CA LYS A 181 -0.31 10.92 13.77
C LYS A 181 -1.04 12.09 13.13
N PRO A 182 -2.26 12.41 13.57
CA PRO A 182 -2.99 13.54 13.02
C PRO A 182 -2.20 14.85 13.11
N TRP A 183 -2.19 15.62 12.02
CA TRP A 183 -1.56 16.93 11.90
C TRP A 183 -0.03 16.91 11.91
N THR A 184 0.57 15.79 11.56
CA THR A 184 2.02 15.67 11.30
C THR A 184 2.28 15.48 9.80
N PRO A 185 3.39 15.99 9.24
CA PRO A 185 3.75 15.76 7.86
C PRO A 185 4.01 14.28 7.56
N ILE A 186 3.52 13.80 6.42
CA ILE A 186 3.68 12.41 6.00
C ILE A 186 5.15 12.02 5.78
N GLY A 187 6.02 13.00 5.45
CA GLY A 187 7.45 12.78 5.29
C GLY A 187 8.17 12.29 6.55
N ASN A 188 7.61 12.53 7.74
CA ASN A 188 8.17 11.98 8.98
C ASN A 188 8.12 10.45 8.99
N MET A 189 7.06 9.89 8.40
CA MET A 189 6.91 8.44 8.25
C MET A 189 7.96 7.88 7.29
N GLY A 190 8.08 8.45 6.09
CA GLY A 190 9.07 8.00 5.11
C GLY A 190 10.50 8.14 5.59
N SER A 191 10.83 9.23 6.31
CA SER A 191 12.14 9.41 6.94
C SER A 191 12.45 8.32 7.96
N ALA A 192 11.49 7.97 8.83
CA ALA A 192 11.69 6.94 9.84
C ALA A 192 11.86 5.54 9.21
N VAL A 193 11.08 5.22 8.18
CA VAL A 193 11.19 3.97 7.40
C VAL A 193 12.56 3.89 6.72
N HIS A 194 12.95 4.92 5.99
CA HIS A 194 14.23 4.98 5.29
C HIS A 194 15.41 4.80 6.26
N LYS A 195 15.39 5.52 7.37
CA LYS A 195 16.43 5.43 8.40
C LYS A 195 16.60 4.00 8.90
N HIS A 196 15.50 3.32 9.24
CA HIS A 196 15.54 1.95 9.73
C HIS A 196 16.10 0.96 8.70
N ALA A 197 15.69 1.07 7.44
CA ALA A 197 16.19 0.23 6.36
C ALA A 197 17.72 0.42 6.18
N VAL A 198 18.19 1.68 6.12
CA VAL A 198 19.63 2.02 5.94
C VAL A 198 20.47 1.56 7.14
N GLU A 199 19.99 1.72 8.37
CA GLU A 199 20.69 1.24 9.58
C GLU A 199 20.84 -0.28 9.60
N ASN A 200 19.98 -1.02 8.88
CA ASN A 200 20.06 -2.46 8.70
C ASN A 200 20.87 -2.90 7.46
N GLY A 201 21.39 -1.93 6.68
CA GLY A 201 22.22 -2.17 5.50
C GLY A 201 21.44 -2.38 4.20
N TYR A 202 20.20 -1.89 4.15
CA TYR A 202 19.31 -1.97 3.01
C TYR A 202 19.06 -0.60 2.36
N SER A 203 18.54 -0.61 1.13
CA SER A 203 18.01 0.58 0.45
C SER A 203 16.50 0.51 0.32
N VAL A 204 15.87 1.66 0.11
CA VAL A 204 14.43 1.78 -0.13
C VAL A 204 14.22 2.40 -1.51
N VAL A 205 13.36 1.80 -2.32
CA VAL A 205 13.01 2.29 -3.66
C VAL A 205 12.39 3.69 -3.55
N ARG A 206 12.75 4.56 -4.52
CA ARG A 206 12.34 5.98 -4.53
C ARG A 206 11.24 6.29 -5.52
N GLU A 207 11.23 5.59 -6.64
CA GLU A 207 10.35 5.85 -7.78
C GLU A 207 8.95 5.29 -7.60
N ILE A 208 8.79 4.33 -6.69
CA ILE A 208 7.52 3.70 -6.39
C ILE A 208 7.28 3.85 -4.88
N GLY A 209 6.05 4.14 -4.51
CA GLY A 209 5.67 4.36 -3.12
C GLY A 209 4.23 3.97 -2.87
N GLY A 210 3.74 4.27 -1.69
CA GLY A 210 2.34 4.12 -1.34
C GLY A 210 1.47 5.23 -1.93
N HIS A 211 0.19 5.09 -1.78
CA HIS A 211 -0.82 5.99 -2.36
C HIS A 211 -2.07 6.07 -1.48
N GLY A 212 -2.88 7.09 -1.70
CA GLY A 212 -4.23 7.12 -1.17
C GLY A 212 -5.07 6.00 -1.78
N VAL A 213 -6.05 5.49 -1.03
CA VAL A 213 -6.89 4.37 -1.47
C VAL A 213 -8.27 4.41 -0.83
N GLY A 214 -9.26 3.84 -1.48
CA GLY A 214 -10.56 3.57 -0.86
C GLY A 214 -11.76 3.86 -1.73
N VAL A 215 -11.88 5.03 -2.34
CA VAL A 215 -12.95 5.36 -3.32
C VAL A 215 -12.48 5.03 -4.72
N GLU A 216 -11.21 5.30 -4.99
CA GLU A 216 -10.50 4.82 -6.17
C GLU A 216 -9.39 3.85 -5.74
N PHE A 217 -8.82 3.11 -6.69
CA PHE A 217 -7.72 2.19 -6.43
C PHE A 217 -6.46 2.97 -6.04
N HIS A 218 -6.10 3.97 -6.84
CA HIS A 218 -4.99 4.88 -6.56
C HIS A 218 -5.52 6.30 -6.44
N GLU A 219 -5.27 6.94 -5.31
CA GLU A 219 -5.65 8.31 -5.00
C GLU A 219 -4.43 9.10 -4.49
N ASP A 220 -4.53 10.41 -4.51
CA ASP A 220 -3.61 11.25 -3.73
C ASP A 220 -3.78 11.02 -2.21
N PRO A 221 -2.74 11.22 -1.41
CA PRO A 221 -1.41 11.61 -1.82
C PRO A 221 -0.55 10.41 -2.25
N TRP A 222 0.46 10.67 -3.09
CA TRP A 222 1.59 9.77 -3.22
C TRP A 222 2.41 9.75 -1.91
N VAL A 223 2.83 8.56 -1.47
CA VAL A 223 3.49 8.33 -0.18
C VAL A 223 4.91 7.84 -0.40
N SER A 224 5.88 8.72 -0.20
CA SER A 224 7.30 8.35 -0.29
C SER A 224 7.79 7.72 1.00
N PHE A 225 8.54 6.63 0.87
CA PHE A 225 9.27 6.01 1.99
C PHE A 225 10.73 6.43 2.06
N VAL A 226 11.14 7.40 1.22
CA VAL A 226 12.44 8.08 1.25
C VAL A 226 12.18 9.58 1.21
N SER A 227 11.91 10.17 2.34
CA SER A 227 11.56 11.59 2.46
C SER A 227 12.29 12.26 3.60
N GLU A 228 12.31 13.59 3.59
CA GLU A 228 12.86 14.39 4.67
C GLU A 228 11.81 14.63 5.76
N GLU A 229 12.26 14.76 7.01
CA GLU A 229 11.39 15.13 8.12
C GLU A 229 10.72 16.50 7.88
N ASN A 230 9.50 16.63 8.35
CA ASN A 230 8.68 17.83 8.24
C ASN A 230 8.31 18.24 6.81
N THR A 231 8.37 17.30 5.85
CA THR A 231 7.97 17.52 4.46
C THR A 231 6.68 16.75 4.10
N GLY A 232 6.12 17.05 2.93
CA GLY A 232 4.91 16.42 2.42
C GLY A 232 3.62 17.00 3.01
N VAL A 233 2.51 16.35 2.69
CA VAL A 233 1.18 16.76 3.16
C VAL A 233 0.99 16.40 4.62
N LEU A 234 0.13 17.15 5.32
CA LEU A 234 -0.28 16.80 6.67
C LEU A 234 -1.22 15.60 6.64
N MET A 235 -0.92 14.59 7.44
CA MET A 235 -1.87 13.52 7.73
C MET A 235 -3.02 14.08 8.55
N VAL A 236 -4.23 13.96 8.06
CA VAL A 236 -5.42 14.47 8.76
C VAL A 236 -6.43 13.36 9.00
N PRO A 237 -7.27 13.46 10.05
CA PRO A 237 -8.32 12.47 10.30
C PRO A 237 -9.21 12.26 9.07
N GLY A 238 -9.43 11.02 8.68
CA GLY A 238 -10.19 10.63 7.50
C GLY A 238 -9.35 10.40 6.23
N MET A 239 -8.05 10.66 6.24
CA MET A 239 -7.16 10.17 5.20
C MET A 239 -7.04 8.65 5.27
N MET A 240 -6.94 8.03 4.09
CA MET A 240 -6.58 6.61 3.94
C MET A 240 -5.49 6.50 2.89
N PHE A 241 -4.45 5.75 3.19
CA PHE A 241 -3.32 5.54 2.29
C PHE A 241 -2.59 4.24 2.65
N THR A 242 -1.82 3.70 1.71
CA THR A 242 -1.01 2.49 1.90
C THR A 242 0.34 2.81 2.55
N ILE A 243 0.86 1.86 3.31
CA ILE A 243 2.23 1.87 3.83
C ILE A 243 2.91 0.61 3.32
N GLU A 244 3.72 0.75 2.28
CA GLU A 244 4.24 -0.32 1.47
C GLU A 244 5.70 -0.09 1.02
N PRO A 245 6.63 0.06 1.96
CA PRO A 245 8.02 0.31 1.59
C PRO A 245 8.62 -0.87 0.83
N MET A 246 9.27 -0.57 -0.28
CA MET A 246 10.01 -1.55 -1.09
C MET A 246 11.48 -1.50 -0.68
N VAL A 247 11.93 -2.57 0.00
CA VAL A 247 13.27 -2.65 0.61
C VAL A 247 14.15 -3.62 -0.18
N ASN A 248 15.30 -3.15 -0.65
CA ASN A 248 16.23 -3.92 -1.45
C ASN A 248 17.53 -4.23 -0.67
N MET A 249 18.07 -5.42 -0.92
CA MET A 249 19.48 -5.72 -0.61
C MET A 249 20.34 -5.11 -1.72
N GLY A 250 21.08 -4.04 -1.41
CA GLY A 250 21.94 -3.34 -2.37
C GLY A 250 21.39 -2.00 -2.83
N SER A 251 21.35 -1.73 -4.15
CA SER A 251 20.90 -0.44 -4.70
C SER A 251 19.37 -0.27 -4.65
N ASP A 252 18.92 0.98 -4.60
CA ASP A 252 17.52 1.38 -4.79
C ASP A 252 17.13 1.48 -6.27
N GLU A 253 18.09 1.29 -7.20
CA GLU A 253 17.83 1.35 -8.64
C GLU A 253 16.93 0.20 -9.13
N ILE A 254 15.94 0.57 -9.92
CA ILE A 254 14.94 -0.35 -10.50
C ILE A 254 14.78 -0.10 -12.00
N TYR A 255 14.17 -1.06 -12.68
CA TYR A 255 13.69 -0.89 -14.06
C TYR A 255 12.39 -1.67 -14.26
N THR A 256 11.56 -1.18 -15.18
CA THR A 256 10.37 -1.89 -15.63
C THR A 256 10.74 -2.79 -16.82
N ASP A 257 10.24 -4.02 -16.83
CA ASP A 257 10.44 -4.96 -17.92
C ASP A 257 9.80 -4.40 -19.20
N GLU A 258 10.61 -4.28 -20.27
CA GLU A 258 10.17 -3.68 -21.55
C GLU A 258 9.22 -4.59 -22.33
N ILE A 259 9.12 -5.90 -21.97
CA ILE A 259 8.30 -6.86 -22.68
C ILE A 259 6.86 -6.86 -22.17
N ASP A 260 6.70 -6.88 -20.85
CA ASP A 260 5.38 -6.93 -20.22
C ASP A 260 4.88 -5.55 -19.78
N GLU A 261 5.75 -4.53 -19.76
CA GLU A 261 5.49 -3.13 -19.39
C GLU A 261 4.95 -2.94 -17.96
N TRP A 262 4.99 -4.00 -17.11
CA TRP A 262 4.47 -4.02 -15.75
C TRP A 262 5.51 -4.40 -14.70
N THR A 263 6.17 -5.55 -14.91
CA THR A 263 7.06 -6.12 -13.91
C THR A 263 8.23 -5.20 -13.61
N VAL A 264 8.32 -4.74 -12.37
CA VAL A 264 9.44 -3.93 -11.90
C VAL A 264 10.49 -4.82 -11.25
N ARG A 265 11.75 -4.65 -11.63
CA ARG A 265 12.88 -5.46 -11.15
C ARG A 265 13.99 -4.59 -10.59
N THR A 266 14.80 -5.17 -9.71
CA THR A 266 16.06 -4.54 -9.28
C THR A 266 17.04 -4.46 -10.43
N ALA A 267 17.78 -3.36 -10.57
CA ALA A 267 18.71 -3.13 -11.68
C ALA A 267 19.89 -4.13 -11.75
N VAL A 268 20.18 -4.87 -10.66
CA VAL A 268 21.28 -5.84 -10.56
C VAL A 268 20.75 -7.18 -10.06
N SER A 269 20.46 -8.09 -11.00
CA SER A 269 19.74 -9.36 -10.79
C SER A 269 20.40 -10.38 -9.86
N TYR A 270 21.68 -10.30 -9.56
CA TYR A 270 22.40 -11.37 -8.85
C TYR A 270 22.66 -11.11 -7.38
N THR A 271 22.45 -9.88 -6.88
CA THR A 271 22.78 -9.48 -5.51
C THR A 271 21.64 -8.78 -4.78
N HIS A 272 20.51 -8.52 -5.44
CA HIS A 272 19.43 -7.71 -4.90
C HIS A 272 18.16 -8.57 -4.73
N LEU A 273 17.78 -8.76 -3.50
CA LEU A 273 16.51 -9.34 -3.11
C LEU A 273 15.64 -8.23 -2.53
N ARG A 274 14.34 -8.38 -2.64
CA ARG A 274 13.40 -7.39 -2.16
C ARG A 274 12.33 -8.02 -1.29
N ALA A 275 11.82 -7.24 -0.35
CA ALA A 275 10.63 -7.54 0.39
C ALA A 275 9.69 -6.31 0.44
N HIS A 276 8.39 -6.56 0.41
CA HIS A 276 7.34 -5.57 0.45
C HIS A 276 6.15 -6.11 1.25
N GLU A 277 5.60 -5.32 2.12
CA GLU A 277 4.40 -5.66 2.88
C GLU A 277 3.54 -4.41 3.00
N THR A 278 2.25 -4.53 2.76
CA THR A 278 1.30 -3.40 2.79
C THR A 278 0.36 -3.53 3.98
N SER A 279 0.12 -2.45 4.69
CA SER A 279 -0.89 -2.38 5.76
C SER A 279 -1.84 -1.20 5.55
N GLN A 280 -3.13 -1.46 5.76
CA GLN A 280 -4.21 -0.47 5.74
C GLN A 280 -4.90 -0.28 7.10
N ASP A 281 -4.34 -0.81 8.17
CA ASP A 281 -4.91 -0.75 9.51
C ASP A 281 -4.69 0.64 10.16
N LEU A 282 -5.49 1.65 9.75
CA LEU A 282 -5.50 2.97 10.37
C LEU A 282 -6.90 3.40 10.79
#